data_7c7f45e9bf240ab9e331f0680a9a521a
#
_entry.id   7c7f45e9bf240ab9e331f0680a9a521a
#
_cell.length_a   1.000
_cell.length_b   1.000
_cell.length_c   1.000
_cell.angle_alpha   90.00
_cell.angle_beta   90.00
_cell.angle_gamma   90.00
#
_symmetry.space_group_name_H-M   'P 1'
#
loop_
_entity.id
_entity.type
_entity.pdbx_description
1 polymer ?
#
loop_
_entity_poly.entity_id
_entity_poly.type
_entity_poly.pdbx_seq_one_letter_code
_entity_poly.pdbx_strand_id
1 'polypeptide(L)'
;MFKSMKRIIKWAGKYKGRLYLGSVFSFFSSLSTAIPTMAAAYALDKAIAAYWAGSTIESSLIWQTLWIIVGSIALNFLLSYLRAVLQESIGYEVAAGQRIHLGDVLKRVPMGYFSKNSVGDILTGVTTELSTLELQGMKMVDIIINGYAKFIAILLCFLFLSPAAAVISVVGVAFSSLALHGISRHSEKTAAITHQAMEDMSGSAIEYIRGLSIVKSFGQEGVSIESFRKANTDLKNIHIKVEKGYTPFNCLHLFSLKLASMGIVFICAWQTLNGQMSLAYFLMFVLFSFVIFGSVENINDAAHMLGLIDSAMNKLEALENAEYIDQDGKDITPTSYDITFQDVSFGYDKRTVLHDVNFTIPQNTTTAIVGPSGSGKSTLCSLIARFYDVDAGKITLGETDIREFTCDSLLKNISMVFQNVYLFRDTIRNNIKFGSPDASEEQMIAAAKKARCHDFIMALPDGYDTVIGEGGSSLSGGEKQRISIARAMLKDAPIVILDEATASIDPENEHLIQEAISALTHGKTIITIAHRLATIENADQILVIDGGTVVQKGTHKELLAQRGTYQEFIKIREQAEGWRIQQ
;
A
#
# COMPACT_ATOMS: atom_id res chain seq x y z
N MET A 1 17.56 17.23 -2.15
CA MET A 1 16.52 18.11 -1.58
C MET A 1 15.56 18.68 -2.62
N PHE A 2 15.97 19.57 -3.57
CA PHE A 2 15.02 20.16 -4.56
C PHE A 2 14.40 19.15 -5.51
N LYS A 3 15.11 18.07 -5.88
CA LYS A 3 14.57 16.99 -6.71
C LYS A 3 13.42 16.27 -6.00
N SER A 4 13.59 15.89 -4.76
CA SER A 4 12.59 15.24 -3.92
C SER A 4 11.37 16.12 -3.69
N MET A 5 11.61 17.40 -3.39
CA MET A 5 10.55 18.39 -3.27
C MET A 5 9.72 18.52 -4.57
N LYS A 6 10.37 18.54 -5.75
CA LYS A 6 9.69 18.56 -7.05
C LYS A 6 8.83 17.31 -7.28
N ARG A 7 9.30 16.13 -6.83
CA ARG A 7 8.51 14.88 -6.89
C ARG A 7 7.26 14.97 -6.02
N ILE A 8 7.39 15.45 -4.78
CA ILE A 8 6.25 15.62 -3.85
C ILE A 8 5.23 16.62 -4.45
N ILE A 9 5.70 17.74 -5.01
CA ILE A 9 4.82 18.71 -5.69
C ILE A 9 4.15 18.06 -6.92
N LYS A 10 4.87 17.19 -7.66
CA LYS A 10 4.28 16.42 -8.77
C LYS A 10 3.20 15.45 -8.26
N TRP A 11 3.44 14.80 -7.14
CA TRP A 11 2.49 13.91 -6.48
C TRP A 11 1.21 14.60 -6.03
N ALA A 12 1.27 15.90 -5.63
CA ALA A 12 0.10 16.71 -5.33
C ALA A 12 -0.90 16.85 -6.51
N GLY A 13 -0.51 16.50 -7.73
CA GLY A 13 -1.37 16.36 -8.90
C GLY A 13 -2.24 17.58 -9.16
N LYS A 14 -3.56 17.42 -9.14
CA LYS A 14 -4.56 18.47 -9.37
C LYS A 14 -4.57 19.58 -8.31
N TYR A 15 -3.98 19.34 -7.14
CA TYR A 15 -3.97 20.28 -6.02
C TYR A 15 -2.77 21.24 -6.03
N LYS A 16 -1.87 21.18 -7.04
CA LYS A 16 -0.70 22.08 -7.15
C LYS A 16 -1.05 23.57 -7.07
N GLY A 17 -2.19 23.97 -7.67
CA GLY A 17 -2.64 25.37 -7.62
C GLY A 17 -2.87 25.85 -6.19
N ARG A 18 -3.48 25.03 -5.34
CA ARG A 18 -3.69 25.32 -3.90
C ARG A 18 -2.37 25.44 -3.16
N LEU A 19 -1.40 24.55 -3.48
CA LEU A 19 -0.06 24.56 -2.88
C LEU A 19 0.68 25.87 -3.21
N TYR A 20 0.70 26.29 -4.49
CA TYR A 20 1.36 27.53 -4.89
C TYR A 20 0.69 28.77 -4.29
N LEU A 21 -0.65 28.83 -4.28
CA LEU A 21 -1.37 29.93 -3.67
C LEU A 21 -1.11 30.03 -2.16
N GLY A 22 -1.10 28.90 -1.47
CA GLY A 22 -0.73 28.84 -0.04
C GLY A 22 0.71 29.30 0.21
N SER A 23 1.66 28.99 -0.69
CA SER A 23 3.05 29.47 -0.60
C SER A 23 3.13 31.00 -0.77
N VAL A 24 2.29 31.59 -1.61
CA VAL A 24 2.18 33.05 -1.73
C VAL A 24 1.65 33.68 -0.42
N PHE A 25 0.60 33.10 0.16
CA PHE A 25 0.11 33.57 1.48
C PHE A 25 1.16 33.41 2.58
N SER A 26 1.94 32.33 2.53
CA SER A 26 3.06 32.10 3.43
C SER A 26 4.13 33.19 3.34
N PHE A 27 4.47 33.63 2.13
CA PHE A 27 5.43 34.69 1.93
C PHE A 27 4.94 36.04 2.52
N PHE A 28 3.70 36.42 2.25
CA PHE A 28 3.11 37.64 2.81
C PHE A 28 2.91 37.57 4.33
N SER A 29 2.52 36.42 4.86
CA SER A 29 2.48 36.16 6.31
C SER A 29 3.86 36.36 6.94
N SER A 30 4.91 35.87 6.27
CA SER A 30 6.30 36.03 6.72
C SER A 30 6.76 37.50 6.75
N LEU A 31 6.40 38.28 5.74
CA LEU A 31 6.64 39.75 5.74
C LEU A 31 5.91 40.43 6.90
N SER A 32 4.65 40.07 7.13
CA SER A 32 3.84 40.63 8.22
C SER A 32 4.46 40.33 9.60
N THR A 33 5.21 39.25 9.78
CA THR A 33 5.87 38.91 11.04
C THR A 33 6.99 39.89 11.42
N ALA A 34 7.61 40.57 10.45
CA ALA A 34 8.64 41.58 10.71
C ALA A 34 8.10 42.94 11.15
N ILE A 35 6.86 43.27 10.75
CA ILE A 35 6.26 44.61 10.95
C ILE A 35 6.19 45.01 12.44
N PRO A 36 5.76 44.16 13.40
CA PRO A 36 5.69 44.55 14.82
C PRO A 36 7.03 44.99 15.37
N THR A 37 8.09 44.24 15.06
CA THR A 37 9.44 44.53 15.55
C THR A 37 10.00 45.82 14.92
N MET A 38 9.73 46.04 13.63
CA MET A 38 10.13 47.26 12.96
C MET A 38 9.37 48.51 13.49
N ALA A 39 8.07 48.36 13.75
CA ALA A 39 7.25 49.44 14.32
C ALA A 39 7.71 49.77 15.75
N ALA A 40 8.03 48.76 16.56
CA ALA A 40 8.57 48.95 17.90
C ALA A 40 9.95 49.65 17.88
N ALA A 41 10.83 49.26 16.94
CA ALA A 41 12.13 49.88 16.79
C ALA A 41 12.02 51.37 16.36
N TYR A 42 11.10 51.66 15.41
CA TYR A 42 10.82 53.01 15.00
C TYR A 42 10.29 53.90 16.15
N ALA A 43 9.35 53.37 16.93
CA ALA A 43 8.82 54.07 18.10
C ALA A 43 9.88 54.32 19.15
N LEU A 44 10.75 53.31 19.40
CA LEU A 44 11.87 53.42 20.33
C LEU A 44 12.91 54.45 19.87
N ASP A 45 13.22 54.49 18.58
CA ASP A 45 14.12 55.47 17.97
C ASP A 45 13.62 56.90 18.19
N LYS A 46 12.33 57.14 17.91
CA LYS A 46 11.69 58.45 18.17
C LYS A 46 11.66 58.80 19.65
N ALA A 47 11.40 57.83 20.53
CA ALA A 47 11.41 58.05 21.99
C ALA A 47 12.80 58.40 22.53
N ILE A 48 13.84 57.74 22.05
CA ILE A 48 15.22 58.03 22.42
C ILE A 48 15.61 59.43 21.91
N ALA A 49 15.26 59.77 20.66
CA ALA A 49 15.54 61.08 20.10
C ALA A 49 14.84 62.22 20.88
N ALA A 50 13.57 62.04 21.26
CA ALA A 50 12.82 62.99 22.08
C ALA A 50 13.43 63.17 23.46
N TYR A 51 13.87 62.08 24.08
CA TYR A 51 14.55 62.12 25.39
C TYR A 51 15.84 62.95 25.35
N TRP A 52 16.70 62.74 24.37
CA TRP A 52 17.93 63.51 24.19
C TRP A 52 17.70 64.98 23.82
N ALA A 53 16.58 65.27 23.11
CA ALA A 53 16.18 66.61 22.76
C ALA A 53 15.46 67.36 23.90
N GLY A 54 15.17 66.70 25.03
CA GLY A 54 14.40 67.28 26.15
C GLY A 54 12.93 67.54 25.79
N SER A 55 12.40 66.90 24.74
CA SER A 55 11.03 67.10 24.27
C SER A 55 10.11 65.97 24.78
N THR A 56 8.80 66.25 24.87
CA THR A 56 7.81 65.24 25.26
C THR A 56 7.49 64.31 24.10
N ILE A 57 7.30 63.03 24.36
CA ILE A 57 6.87 62.04 23.40
C ILE A 57 5.38 62.27 23.10
N GLU A 58 5.02 62.41 21.84
CA GLU A 58 3.61 62.54 21.44
C GLU A 58 2.84 61.24 21.72
N SER A 59 1.71 61.33 22.40
CA SER A 59 0.83 60.17 22.67
C SER A 59 0.30 59.56 21.37
N SER A 60 0.22 60.31 20.29
CA SER A 60 -0.14 59.85 18.93
C SER A 60 0.79 58.75 18.43
N LEU A 61 2.09 58.80 18.72
CA LEU A 61 3.09 57.79 18.33
C LEU A 61 2.79 56.43 18.96
N ILE A 62 2.39 56.43 20.24
CA ILE A 62 2.06 55.20 20.98
C ILE A 62 0.85 54.52 20.34
N TRP A 63 -0.22 55.28 20.06
CA TRP A 63 -1.42 54.73 19.45
C TRP A 63 -1.19 54.28 18.01
N GLN A 64 -0.45 55.02 17.19
CA GLN A 64 -0.07 54.61 15.84
C GLN A 64 0.71 53.29 15.86
N THR A 65 1.73 53.20 16.71
CA THR A 65 2.54 51.95 16.83
C THR A 65 1.67 50.79 17.27
N LEU A 66 0.79 50.97 18.27
CA LEU A 66 -0.11 49.93 18.74
C LEU A 66 -1.02 49.44 17.60
N TRP A 67 -1.65 50.33 16.84
CA TRP A 67 -2.53 49.95 15.75
C TRP A 67 -1.78 49.26 14.58
N ILE A 68 -0.56 49.65 14.28
CA ILE A 68 0.30 48.98 13.30
C ILE A 68 0.59 47.54 13.77
N ILE A 69 0.96 47.37 15.05
CA ILE A 69 1.24 46.04 15.62
C ILE A 69 -0.02 45.17 15.60
N VAL A 70 -1.14 45.66 16.10
CA VAL A 70 -2.42 44.92 16.11
C VAL A 70 -2.86 44.53 14.71
N GLY A 71 -2.81 45.50 13.78
CA GLY A 71 -3.17 45.26 12.38
C GLY A 71 -2.26 44.24 11.70
N SER A 72 -0.95 44.27 11.97
CA SER A 72 -0.01 43.31 11.40
C SER A 72 -0.20 41.89 11.98
N ILE A 73 -0.53 41.78 13.26
CA ILE A 73 -0.85 40.47 13.90
C ILE A 73 -2.14 39.91 13.31
N ALA A 74 -3.18 40.73 13.14
CA ALA A 74 -4.44 40.33 12.53
C ALA A 74 -4.24 39.90 11.06
N LEU A 75 -3.44 40.66 10.30
CA LEU A 75 -3.08 40.27 8.92
C LEU A 75 -2.29 38.97 8.87
N ASN A 76 -1.31 38.78 9.75
CA ASN A 76 -0.53 37.56 9.85
C ASN A 76 -1.44 36.36 10.15
N PHE A 77 -2.35 36.50 11.10
CA PHE A 77 -3.32 35.45 11.43
C PHE A 77 -4.19 35.08 10.23
N LEU A 78 -4.76 36.10 9.53
CA LEU A 78 -5.60 35.87 8.34
C LEU A 78 -4.84 35.13 7.24
N LEU A 79 -3.62 35.60 6.90
CA LEU A 79 -2.80 34.99 5.87
C LEU A 79 -2.37 33.56 6.23
N SER A 80 -2.01 33.32 7.50
CA SER A 80 -1.66 31.99 8.01
C SER A 80 -2.87 31.05 8.00
N TYR A 81 -4.06 31.55 8.36
CA TYR A 81 -5.30 30.77 8.28
C TYR A 81 -5.64 30.37 6.83
N LEU A 82 -5.58 31.34 5.89
CA LEU A 82 -5.82 31.04 4.47
C LEU A 82 -4.82 30.01 3.92
N ARG A 83 -3.54 30.11 4.30
CA ARG A 83 -2.53 29.12 3.96
C ARG A 83 -2.90 27.73 4.48
N ALA A 84 -3.22 27.62 5.76
CA ALA A 84 -3.55 26.35 6.40
C ALA A 84 -4.75 25.69 5.70
N VAL A 85 -5.84 26.41 5.47
CA VAL A 85 -7.03 25.91 4.75
C VAL A 85 -6.69 25.38 3.35
N LEU A 86 -5.75 26.01 2.66
CA LEU A 86 -5.37 25.60 1.31
C LEU A 86 -4.43 24.39 1.28
N GLN A 87 -3.52 24.27 2.25
CA GLN A 87 -2.39 23.33 2.16
C GLN A 87 -2.53 22.09 3.04
N GLU A 88 -3.09 22.21 4.25
CA GLU A 88 -3.05 21.10 5.23
C GLU A 88 -3.86 19.87 4.81
N SER A 89 -4.95 20.04 4.04
CA SER A 89 -5.76 18.92 3.59
C SER A 89 -5.20 18.19 2.35
N ILE A 90 -4.23 18.77 1.63
CA ILE A 90 -3.74 18.21 0.35
C ILE A 90 -3.20 16.80 0.53
N GLY A 91 -2.40 16.56 1.56
CA GLY A 91 -1.82 15.24 1.84
C GLY A 91 -2.89 14.16 1.99
N TYR A 92 -3.94 14.44 2.77
CA TYR A 92 -5.05 13.53 3.00
C TYR A 92 -5.87 13.26 1.74
N GLU A 93 -6.17 14.30 0.96
CA GLU A 93 -6.95 14.18 -0.27
C GLU A 93 -6.21 13.38 -1.36
N VAL A 94 -4.89 13.58 -1.49
CA VAL A 94 -4.06 12.84 -2.44
C VAL A 94 -3.91 11.39 -1.99
N ALA A 95 -3.58 11.14 -0.72
CA ALA A 95 -3.37 9.79 -0.20
C ALA A 95 -4.65 8.94 -0.27
N ALA A 96 -5.82 9.51 0.01
CA ALA A 96 -7.09 8.81 -0.14
C ALA A 96 -7.32 8.35 -1.59
N GLY A 97 -7.10 9.24 -2.57
CA GLY A 97 -7.20 8.89 -3.99
C GLY A 97 -6.19 7.82 -4.41
N GLN A 98 -4.98 7.90 -3.87
CA GLN A 98 -3.90 6.95 -4.15
C GLN A 98 -4.20 5.55 -3.60
N ARG A 99 -4.77 5.44 -2.38
CA ARG A 99 -5.18 4.15 -1.79
C ARG A 99 -6.21 3.45 -2.67
N ILE A 100 -7.20 4.19 -3.18
CA ILE A 100 -8.21 3.65 -4.09
C ILE A 100 -7.54 3.18 -5.39
N HIS A 101 -6.68 4.02 -5.98
CA HIS A 101 -5.96 3.69 -7.21
C HIS A 101 -5.09 2.43 -7.06
N LEU A 102 -4.32 2.30 -5.97
CA LEU A 102 -3.55 1.09 -5.67
C LEU A 102 -4.44 -0.14 -5.51
N GLY A 103 -5.62 0.00 -4.89
CA GLY A 103 -6.61 -1.07 -4.84
C GLY A 103 -7.05 -1.53 -6.24
N ASP A 104 -7.27 -0.60 -7.15
CA ASP A 104 -7.63 -0.92 -8.56
C ASP A 104 -6.46 -1.56 -9.33
N VAL A 105 -5.23 -1.13 -9.08
CA VAL A 105 -4.01 -1.77 -9.63
C VAL A 105 -3.91 -3.21 -9.16
N LEU A 106 -4.01 -3.44 -7.83
CA LEU A 106 -3.87 -4.77 -7.23
C LEU A 106 -4.95 -5.77 -7.69
N LYS A 107 -6.12 -5.31 -8.11
CA LYS A 107 -7.14 -6.18 -8.74
C LYS A 107 -6.68 -6.78 -10.06
N ARG A 108 -5.79 -6.14 -10.79
CA ARG A 108 -5.43 -6.45 -12.18
C ARG A 108 -4.03 -7.06 -12.33
N VAL A 109 -3.25 -7.14 -11.27
CA VAL A 109 -1.95 -7.82 -11.29
C VAL A 109 -2.13 -9.35 -11.28
N PRO A 110 -1.24 -10.12 -11.94
CA PRO A 110 -1.28 -11.57 -11.90
C PRO A 110 -1.04 -12.10 -10.47
N MET A 111 -1.59 -13.28 -10.14
CA MET A 111 -1.39 -13.89 -8.83
C MET A 111 0.10 -14.15 -8.51
N GLY A 112 0.93 -14.33 -9.54
CA GLY A 112 2.39 -14.43 -9.40
C GLY A 112 3.04 -13.19 -8.77
N TYR A 113 2.41 -12.03 -8.90
CA TYR A 113 2.85 -10.80 -8.24
C TYR A 113 2.85 -10.94 -6.71
N PHE A 114 1.80 -11.59 -6.15
CA PHE A 114 1.68 -11.83 -4.70
C PHE A 114 2.60 -12.95 -4.19
N SER A 115 3.11 -13.79 -5.08
CA SER A 115 4.14 -14.78 -4.74
C SER A 115 5.53 -14.15 -4.66
N LYS A 116 5.82 -13.20 -5.54
CA LYS A 116 7.11 -12.47 -5.61
C LYS A 116 7.20 -11.36 -4.57
N ASN A 117 6.09 -10.67 -4.32
CA ASN A 117 6.00 -9.59 -3.34
C ASN A 117 5.18 -10.09 -2.14
N SER A 118 5.77 -10.06 -0.95
CA SER A 118 5.04 -10.51 0.23
C SER A 118 3.80 -9.63 0.47
N VAL A 119 2.73 -10.24 0.96
CA VAL A 119 1.51 -9.49 1.35
C VAL A 119 1.85 -8.39 2.37
N GLY A 120 2.85 -8.63 3.24
CA GLY A 120 3.36 -7.65 4.19
C GLY A 120 3.99 -6.43 3.52
N ASP A 121 4.76 -6.62 2.42
CA ASP A 121 5.38 -5.51 1.68
C ASP A 121 4.34 -4.65 0.97
N ILE A 122 3.35 -5.29 0.35
CA ILE A 122 2.23 -4.60 -0.30
C ILE A 122 1.43 -3.81 0.75
N LEU A 123 1.09 -4.44 1.88
CA LEU A 123 0.37 -3.80 2.97
C LEU A 123 1.15 -2.60 3.52
N THR A 124 2.47 -2.75 3.74
CA THR A 124 3.35 -1.66 4.18
C THR A 124 3.33 -0.50 3.19
N GLY A 125 3.38 -0.79 1.88
CA GLY A 125 3.28 0.23 0.82
C GLY A 125 1.96 1.03 0.89
N VAL A 126 0.83 0.34 0.97
CA VAL A 126 -0.52 0.95 0.97
C VAL A 126 -0.84 1.66 2.29
N THR A 127 -0.30 1.20 3.42
CA THR A 127 -0.56 1.77 4.76
C THR A 127 0.56 2.69 5.21
N THR A 128 1.74 2.17 5.53
CA THR A 128 2.82 2.90 6.20
C THR A 128 3.48 3.93 5.28
N GLU A 129 3.88 3.52 4.06
CA GLU A 129 4.57 4.42 3.14
C GLU A 129 3.64 5.55 2.69
N LEU A 130 2.40 5.22 2.35
CA LEU A 130 1.43 6.21 1.95
C LEU A 130 1.05 7.15 3.11
N SER A 131 0.94 6.63 4.36
CA SER A 131 0.72 7.48 5.54
C SER A 131 1.92 8.39 5.83
N THR A 132 3.14 7.95 5.54
CA THR A 132 4.33 8.80 5.64
C THR A 132 4.25 9.98 4.66
N LEU A 133 3.83 9.75 3.42
CA LEU A 133 3.60 10.82 2.44
C LEU A 133 2.44 11.73 2.83
N GLU A 134 1.35 11.15 3.31
CA GLU A 134 0.15 11.85 3.78
C GLU A 134 0.47 12.86 4.88
N LEU A 135 1.19 12.41 5.91
CA LEU A 135 1.46 13.21 7.11
C LEU A 135 2.70 14.10 6.99
N GLN A 136 3.74 13.62 6.31
CA GLN A 136 5.04 14.29 6.28
C GLN A 136 5.35 14.93 4.91
N GLY A 137 4.85 14.37 3.80
CA GLY A 137 5.22 14.84 2.47
C GLY A 137 4.96 16.33 2.26
N MET A 138 3.72 16.77 2.44
CA MET A 138 3.34 18.19 2.29
C MET A 138 3.95 19.07 3.38
N LYS A 139 4.06 18.55 4.61
CA LYS A 139 4.65 19.29 5.73
C LYS A 139 6.13 19.61 5.49
N MET A 140 6.90 18.68 4.91
CA MET A 140 8.32 18.94 4.59
C MET A 140 8.47 20.01 3.51
N VAL A 141 7.62 19.97 2.48
CA VAL A 141 7.58 21.03 1.45
C VAL A 141 7.25 22.38 2.08
N ASP A 142 6.26 22.43 2.97
CA ASP A 142 5.87 23.66 3.67
C ASP A 142 7.01 24.21 4.54
N ILE A 143 7.69 23.37 5.33
CA ILE A 143 8.83 23.78 6.18
C ILE A 143 9.94 24.42 5.32
N ILE A 144 10.27 23.84 4.18
CA ILE A 144 11.33 24.35 3.31
C ILE A 144 10.91 25.67 2.66
N ILE A 145 9.71 25.72 2.07
CA ILE A 145 9.21 26.94 1.42
C ILE A 145 9.07 28.08 2.42
N ASN A 146 8.44 27.83 3.58
CA ASN A 146 8.27 28.82 4.64
C ASN A 146 9.60 29.26 5.25
N GLY A 147 10.53 28.31 5.44
CA GLY A 147 11.83 28.63 5.98
C GLY A 147 12.58 29.66 5.12
N TYR A 148 12.66 29.39 3.82
CA TYR A 148 13.29 30.34 2.89
C TYR A 148 12.45 31.60 2.67
N ALA A 149 11.11 31.53 2.65
CA ALA A 149 10.25 32.69 2.51
C ALA A 149 10.42 33.68 3.68
N LYS A 150 10.46 33.18 4.92
CA LYS A 150 10.73 34.01 6.12
C LYS A 150 12.13 34.60 6.09
N PHE A 151 13.13 33.81 5.71
CA PHE A 151 14.48 34.31 5.55
C PHE A 151 14.54 35.46 4.54
N ILE A 152 13.96 35.31 3.36
CA ILE A 152 13.92 36.34 2.30
C ILE A 152 13.16 37.58 2.80
N ALA A 153 12.05 37.39 3.50
CA ALA A 153 11.27 38.50 4.03
C ALA A 153 12.07 39.40 5.00
N ILE A 154 12.77 38.79 5.95
CA ILE A 154 13.63 39.49 6.92
C ILE A 154 14.87 40.07 6.21
N LEU A 155 15.44 39.31 5.25
CA LEU A 155 16.59 39.79 4.45
C LEU A 155 16.27 41.06 3.68
N LEU A 156 15.06 41.20 3.12
CA LEU A 156 14.61 42.45 2.47
C LEU A 156 14.62 43.60 3.47
N CYS A 157 14.17 43.40 4.72
CA CYS A 157 14.25 44.42 5.74
C CYS A 157 15.71 44.80 6.05
N PHE A 158 16.61 43.83 6.11
CA PHE A 158 18.04 44.07 6.36
C PHE A 158 18.69 44.86 5.22
N LEU A 159 18.32 44.55 3.97
CA LEU A 159 18.88 45.22 2.80
C LEU A 159 18.64 46.72 2.81
N PHE A 160 17.48 47.17 3.31
CA PHE A 160 17.13 48.58 3.41
C PHE A 160 17.79 49.29 4.59
N LEU A 161 18.03 48.61 5.70
CA LEU A 161 18.52 49.20 6.95
C LEU A 161 20.04 49.02 7.15
N SER A 162 20.60 47.88 6.80
CA SER A 162 22.04 47.59 6.85
C SER A 162 22.43 46.56 5.80
N PRO A 163 22.86 47.00 4.59
CA PRO A 163 23.30 46.07 3.53
C PRO A 163 24.42 45.12 3.97
N ALA A 164 25.30 45.54 4.89
CA ALA A 164 26.35 44.71 5.44
C ALA A 164 25.78 43.53 6.23
N ALA A 165 24.76 43.73 7.07
CA ALA A 165 24.06 42.66 7.79
C ALA A 165 23.34 41.71 6.81
N ALA A 166 22.78 42.24 5.72
CA ALA A 166 22.16 41.43 4.68
C ALA A 166 23.19 40.51 3.99
N VAL A 167 24.38 41.00 3.64
CA VAL A 167 25.46 40.19 3.04
C VAL A 167 25.91 39.07 4.00
N ILE A 168 26.11 39.39 5.28
CA ILE A 168 26.49 38.36 6.29
C ILE A 168 25.39 37.28 6.38
N SER A 169 24.12 37.67 6.35
CA SER A 169 23.00 36.72 6.40
C SER A 169 23.01 35.78 5.19
N VAL A 170 23.22 36.29 3.99
CA VAL A 170 23.29 35.49 2.75
C VAL A 170 24.48 34.53 2.80
N VAL A 171 25.67 35.00 3.23
CA VAL A 171 26.87 34.17 3.37
C VAL A 171 26.62 33.03 4.37
N GLY A 172 26.01 33.33 5.53
CA GLY A 172 25.67 32.34 6.55
C GLY A 172 24.73 31.24 6.00
N VAL A 173 23.68 31.64 5.27
CA VAL A 173 22.74 30.67 4.66
C VAL A 173 23.41 29.90 3.52
N ALA A 174 24.31 30.49 2.76
CA ALA A 174 25.06 29.78 1.72
C ALA A 174 25.93 28.65 2.31
N PHE A 175 26.69 28.94 3.38
CA PHE A 175 27.45 27.90 4.10
C PHE A 175 26.54 26.83 4.73
N SER A 176 25.45 27.25 5.35
CA SER A 176 24.42 26.36 5.89
C SER A 176 23.85 25.45 4.79
N SER A 177 23.58 25.97 3.60
CA SER A 177 23.05 25.19 2.47
C SER A 177 24.02 24.12 1.94
N LEU A 178 25.34 24.34 2.06
CA LEU A 178 26.34 23.30 1.77
C LEU A 178 26.24 22.14 2.77
N ALA A 179 26.06 22.43 4.05
CA ALA A 179 25.87 21.43 5.09
C ALA A 179 24.54 20.66 4.88
N LEU A 180 23.45 21.37 4.55
CA LEU A 180 22.16 20.75 4.21
C LEU A 180 22.25 19.81 2.99
N HIS A 181 23.07 20.15 2.00
CA HIS A 181 23.33 19.26 0.88
C HIS A 181 24.03 17.96 1.34
N GLY A 182 24.97 18.06 2.27
CA GLY A 182 25.60 16.89 2.92
C GLY A 182 24.59 16.00 3.65
N ILE A 183 23.67 16.59 4.41
CA ILE A 183 22.58 15.90 5.09
C ILE A 183 21.70 15.14 4.09
N SER A 184 21.22 15.82 3.05
CA SER A 184 20.37 15.22 2.02
C SER A 184 21.04 14.04 1.33
N ARG A 185 22.32 14.17 0.96
CA ARG A 185 23.13 13.08 0.36
C ARG A 185 23.32 11.90 1.30
N HIS A 186 23.57 12.16 2.58
CA HIS A 186 23.71 11.10 3.58
C HIS A 186 22.39 10.36 3.76
N SER A 187 21.28 11.08 3.89
CA SER A 187 19.95 10.51 4.03
C SER A 187 19.56 9.65 2.81
N GLU A 188 19.78 10.14 1.58
CA GLU A 188 19.53 9.36 0.36
C GLU A 188 20.32 8.03 0.33
N LYS A 189 21.58 8.04 0.78
CA LYS A 189 22.42 6.82 0.81
C LYS A 189 22.01 5.81 1.88
N THR A 190 21.48 6.27 2.98
CA THR A 190 21.15 5.42 4.14
C THR A 190 19.69 4.99 4.16
N ALA A 191 18.81 5.65 3.41
CA ALA A 191 17.38 5.38 3.37
C ALA A 191 17.07 3.91 3.02
N ALA A 192 17.68 3.37 1.97
CA ALA A 192 17.46 1.99 1.54
C ALA A 192 17.85 0.97 2.62
N ILE A 193 19.00 1.18 3.28
CA ILE A 193 19.49 0.28 4.35
C ILE A 193 18.56 0.36 5.57
N THR A 194 18.06 1.55 5.90
CA THR A 194 17.13 1.75 7.02
C THR A 194 15.78 1.07 6.74
N HIS A 195 15.28 1.20 5.50
CA HIS A 195 14.05 0.53 5.08
C HIS A 195 14.17 -0.99 5.16
N GLN A 196 15.25 -1.56 4.60
CA GLN A 196 15.48 -3.00 4.64
C GLN A 196 15.53 -3.53 6.08
N ALA A 197 16.24 -2.86 6.97
CA ALA A 197 16.31 -3.26 8.37
C ALA A 197 14.93 -3.18 9.08
N MET A 198 14.09 -2.23 8.69
CA MET A 198 12.73 -2.11 9.22
C MET A 198 11.81 -3.22 8.68
N GLU A 199 11.96 -3.60 7.42
CA GLU A 199 11.26 -4.74 6.80
C GLU A 199 11.67 -6.06 7.47
N ASP A 200 12.98 -6.30 7.66
CA ASP A 200 13.51 -7.49 8.32
C ASP A 200 12.99 -7.62 9.76
N MET A 201 12.96 -6.51 10.52
CA MET A 201 12.41 -6.47 11.86
C MET A 201 10.90 -6.76 11.87
N SER A 202 10.14 -6.15 10.96
CA SER A 202 8.70 -6.34 10.86
C SER A 202 8.37 -7.77 10.43
N GLY A 203 9.10 -8.33 9.47
CA GLY A 203 8.98 -9.72 9.02
C GLY A 203 9.22 -10.71 10.17
N SER A 204 10.31 -10.52 10.93
CA SER A 204 10.62 -11.35 12.10
C SER A 204 9.56 -11.25 13.21
N ALA A 205 8.96 -10.06 13.39
CA ALA A 205 7.87 -9.86 14.35
C ALA A 205 6.61 -10.63 13.94
N ILE A 206 6.22 -10.55 12.66
CA ILE A 206 5.06 -11.27 12.12
C ILE A 206 5.26 -12.78 12.22
N GLU A 207 6.45 -13.28 11.87
CA GLU A 207 6.80 -14.69 11.98
C GLU A 207 6.70 -15.18 13.43
N TYR A 208 7.27 -14.43 14.38
CA TYR A 208 7.19 -14.73 15.80
C TYR A 208 5.75 -14.81 16.30
N ILE A 209 4.91 -13.81 15.95
CA ILE A 209 3.50 -13.76 16.36
C ILE A 209 2.71 -14.92 15.77
N ARG A 210 2.89 -15.24 14.48
CA ARG A 210 2.23 -16.38 13.83
C ARG A 210 2.65 -17.72 14.39
N GLY A 211 3.91 -17.85 14.76
CA GLY A 211 4.48 -19.07 15.37
C GLY A 211 4.22 -19.21 16.87
N LEU A 212 3.62 -18.21 17.54
CA LEU A 212 3.55 -18.14 18.99
C LEU A 212 2.81 -19.32 19.63
N SER A 213 1.78 -19.87 18.99
CA SER A 213 1.06 -21.05 19.45
C SER A 213 1.96 -22.30 19.48
N ILE A 214 2.79 -22.46 18.43
CA ILE A 214 3.76 -23.56 18.33
C ILE A 214 4.86 -23.36 19.39
N VAL A 215 5.39 -22.14 19.49
CA VAL A 215 6.42 -21.79 20.48
C VAL A 215 5.97 -22.14 21.90
N LYS A 216 4.73 -21.77 22.25
CA LYS A 216 4.15 -22.07 23.56
C LYS A 216 3.93 -23.57 23.78
N SER A 217 3.47 -24.29 22.75
CA SER A 217 3.23 -25.73 22.87
C SER A 217 4.51 -26.54 23.09
N PHE A 218 5.65 -26.05 22.58
CA PHE A 218 6.95 -26.70 22.75
C PHE A 218 7.83 -26.10 23.87
N GLY A 219 7.38 -25.06 24.57
CA GLY A 219 8.14 -24.38 25.62
C GLY A 219 9.44 -23.71 25.15
N GLN A 220 9.53 -23.35 23.85
CA GLN A 220 10.74 -22.81 23.21
C GLN A 220 10.70 -21.26 23.08
N GLU A 221 10.19 -20.58 24.09
CA GLU A 221 10.05 -19.10 24.06
C GLU A 221 11.39 -18.37 23.89
N GLY A 222 12.47 -18.90 24.50
CA GLY A 222 13.80 -18.30 24.42
C GLY A 222 14.46 -18.37 23.04
N VAL A 223 14.26 -19.47 22.32
CA VAL A 223 14.91 -19.71 21.02
C VAL A 223 14.17 -18.97 19.89
N SER A 224 12.84 -18.97 19.92
CA SER A 224 12.03 -18.38 18.85
C SER A 224 12.10 -16.85 18.80
N ILE A 225 12.37 -16.18 19.94
CA ILE A 225 12.50 -14.71 20.00
C ILE A 225 13.86 -14.21 19.50
N GLU A 226 14.85 -15.08 19.31
CA GLU A 226 16.23 -14.69 18.99
C GLU A 226 16.36 -14.01 17.63
N SER A 227 15.65 -14.48 16.61
CA SER A 227 15.63 -13.85 15.28
C SER A 227 15.05 -12.42 15.35
N PHE A 228 13.95 -12.25 16.07
CA PHE A 228 13.35 -10.94 16.29
C PHE A 228 14.27 -10.01 17.10
N ARG A 229 14.92 -10.53 18.16
CA ARG A 229 15.88 -9.78 18.97
C ARG A 229 17.07 -9.32 18.14
N LYS A 230 17.59 -10.19 17.28
CA LYS A 230 18.68 -9.86 16.35
C LYS A 230 18.27 -8.77 15.38
N ALA A 231 17.14 -8.94 14.67
CA ALA A 231 16.64 -7.95 13.70
C ALA A 231 16.41 -6.58 14.36
N ASN A 232 15.84 -6.55 15.58
CA ASN A 232 15.67 -5.30 16.35
C ASN A 232 17.00 -4.67 16.76
N THR A 233 18.00 -5.49 17.11
CA THR A 233 19.34 -5.00 17.46
C THR A 233 20.06 -4.44 16.23
N ASP A 234 19.92 -5.07 15.08
CA ASP A 234 20.49 -4.62 13.81
C ASP A 234 19.84 -3.30 13.38
N LEU A 235 18.52 -3.17 13.46
CA LEU A 235 17.78 -1.93 13.21
C LEU A 235 18.28 -0.79 14.11
N LYS A 236 18.39 -1.05 15.42
CA LYS A 236 18.96 -0.07 16.38
C LYS A 236 20.36 0.38 15.98
N ASN A 237 21.24 -0.56 15.60
CA ASN A 237 22.63 -0.26 15.25
C ASN A 237 22.71 0.56 13.95
N ILE A 238 21.83 0.29 12.99
CA ILE A 238 21.70 1.04 11.74
C ILE A 238 21.24 2.47 12.04
N HIS A 239 20.19 2.66 12.86
CA HIS A 239 19.74 3.99 13.25
C HIS A 239 20.86 4.79 13.95
N ILE A 240 21.59 4.19 14.91
CA ILE A 240 22.73 4.84 15.54
C ILE A 240 23.82 5.24 14.53
N LYS A 241 24.10 4.39 13.54
CA LYS A 241 25.08 4.69 12.48
C LYS A 241 24.63 5.84 11.60
N VAL A 242 23.35 5.88 11.24
CA VAL A 242 22.73 6.97 10.44
C VAL A 242 22.82 8.28 11.20
N GLU A 243 22.41 8.30 12.47
CA GLU A 243 22.47 9.50 13.34
C GLU A 243 23.89 10.02 13.54
N LYS A 244 24.87 9.12 13.76
CA LYS A 244 26.28 9.52 13.85
C LYS A 244 26.82 10.13 12.55
N GLY A 245 26.32 9.68 11.40
CA GLY A 245 26.68 10.27 10.10
C GLY A 245 25.99 11.60 9.81
N TYR A 246 24.77 11.79 10.32
CA TYR A 246 23.99 13.02 10.21
C TYR A 246 24.54 14.14 11.09
N THR A 247 24.91 13.83 12.34
CA THR A 247 25.29 14.80 13.39
C THR A 247 26.36 15.82 12.95
N PRO A 248 27.48 15.45 12.30
CA PRO A 248 28.51 16.43 11.90
C PRO A 248 28.00 17.51 10.94
N PHE A 249 27.18 17.11 9.97
CA PHE A 249 26.59 18.05 9.02
C PHE A 249 25.57 18.96 9.68
N ASN A 250 24.75 18.42 10.61
CA ASN A 250 23.82 19.21 11.40
C ASN A 250 24.54 20.22 12.29
N CYS A 251 25.59 19.81 12.98
CA CYS A 251 26.41 20.72 13.77
C CYS A 251 27.03 21.85 12.92
N LEU A 252 27.53 21.50 11.72
CA LEU A 252 28.09 22.51 10.80
C LEU A 252 27.01 23.48 10.29
N HIS A 253 25.82 22.98 9.99
CA HIS A 253 24.65 23.78 9.60
C HIS A 253 24.31 24.80 10.70
N LEU A 254 24.07 24.33 11.92
CA LEU A 254 23.74 25.22 13.05
C LEU A 254 24.85 26.18 13.40
N PHE A 255 26.11 25.72 13.42
CA PHE A 255 27.26 26.55 13.70
C PHE A 255 27.42 27.70 12.71
N SER A 256 27.24 27.45 11.41
CA SER A 256 27.34 28.49 10.38
C SER A 256 26.28 29.58 10.55
N LEU A 257 25.06 29.21 10.94
CA LEU A 257 23.97 30.17 11.20
C LEU A 257 24.20 30.98 12.47
N LYS A 258 24.69 30.35 13.55
CA LYS A 258 25.05 31.06 14.81
C LYS A 258 26.23 31.99 14.61
N LEU A 259 27.23 31.60 13.82
CA LEU A 259 28.35 32.45 13.45
C LEU A 259 27.89 33.68 12.65
N ALA A 260 26.96 33.48 11.71
CA ALA A 260 26.36 34.60 10.98
C ALA A 260 25.55 35.54 11.89
N SER A 261 24.80 35.00 12.87
CA SER A 261 24.11 35.83 13.89
C SER A 261 25.09 36.70 14.66
N MET A 262 26.21 36.14 15.13
CA MET A 262 27.27 36.89 15.80
C MET A 262 27.87 37.96 14.90
N GLY A 263 28.10 37.64 13.62
CA GLY A 263 28.58 38.59 12.60
C GLY A 263 27.65 39.78 12.40
N ILE A 264 26.32 39.53 12.34
CA ILE A 264 25.31 40.58 12.25
C ILE A 264 25.36 41.50 13.46
N VAL A 265 25.39 40.93 14.68
CA VAL A 265 25.47 41.73 15.91
C VAL A 265 26.74 42.57 15.93
N PHE A 266 27.89 41.98 15.55
CA PHE A 266 29.17 42.69 15.52
C PHE A 266 29.17 43.86 14.53
N ILE A 267 28.74 43.63 13.29
CA ILE A 267 28.72 44.70 12.26
C ILE A 267 27.75 45.84 12.64
N CYS A 268 26.56 45.52 13.18
CA CYS A 268 25.59 46.51 13.61
C CYS A 268 26.09 47.29 14.84
N ALA A 269 26.78 46.64 15.80
CA ALA A 269 27.42 47.33 16.92
C ALA A 269 28.51 48.30 16.41
N TRP A 270 29.36 47.87 15.47
CA TRP A 270 30.37 48.71 14.85
C TRP A 270 29.77 49.93 14.12
N GLN A 271 28.68 49.74 13.36
CA GLN A 271 27.93 50.82 12.71
C GLN A 271 27.33 51.80 13.72
N THR A 272 26.83 51.30 14.87
CA THR A 272 26.28 52.14 15.93
C THR A 272 27.36 53.00 16.60
N LEU A 273 28.52 52.42 16.91
CA LEU A 273 29.66 53.11 17.49
C LEU A 273 30.19 54.21 16.56
N ASN A 274 30.09 54.04 15.24
CA ASN A 274 30.48 55.03 14.24
C ASN A 274 29.35 56.03 13.90
N GLY A 275 28.24 56.02 14.62
CA GLY A 275 27.12 56.95 14.41
C GLY A 275 26.31 56.71 13.15
N GLN A 276 26.51 55.55 12.47
CA GLN A 276 25.81 55.20 11.21
C GLN A 276 24.46 54.53 11.49
N MET A 277 24.20 54.06 12.69
CA MET A 277 22.98 53.38 13.12
C MET A 277 22.56 53.88 14.50
N SER A 278 21.25 54.08 14.72
CA SER A 278 20.75 54.39 16.06
C SER A 278 20.72 53.17 16.97
N LEU A 279 20.75 53.43 18.30
CA LEU A 279 20.68 52.40 19.31
C LEU A 279 19.41 51.54 19.18
N ALA A 280 18.29 52.15 18.82
CA ALA A 280 17.02 51.44 18.63
C ALA A 280 17.08 50.39 17.50
N TYR A 281 17.65 50.78 16.37
CA TYR A 281 17.83 49.86 15.25
C TYR A 281 18.89 48.76 15.54
N PHE A 282 19.95 49.09 16.28
CA PHE A 282 20.88 48.09 16.74
C PHE A 282 20.19 47.02 17.59
N LEU A 283 19.37 47.39 18.57
CA LEU A 283 18.63 46.47 19.41
C LEU A 283 17.65 45.59 18.55
N MET A 284 17.02 46.18 17.56
CA MET A 284 16.20 45.48 16.61
C MET A 284 17.00 44.42 15.83
N PHE A 285 18.21 44.77 15.33
CA PHE A 285 19.08 43.83 14.62
C PHE A 285 19.58 42.71 15.53
N VAL A 286 19.84 42.97 16.81
CA VAL A 286 20.16 41.92 17.79
C VAL A 286 19.02 40.91 17.90
N LEU A 287 17.78 41.40 18.06
CA LEU A 287 16.60 40.49 18.08
C LEU A 287 16.42 39.72 16.79
N PHE A 288 16.48 40.39 15.63
CA PHE A 288 16.34 39.76 14.35
C PHE A 288 17.45 38.78 14.01
N SER A 289 18.69 38.97 14.53
CA SER A 289 19.80 38.03 14.29
C SER A 289 19.52 36.64 14.84
N PHE A 290 18.70 36.52 15.91
CA PHE A 290 18.25 35.22 16.43
C PHE A 290 17.02 34.67 15.71
N VAL A 291 16.16 35.52 15.16
CA VAL A 291 14.89 35.13 14.51
C VAL A 291 15.10 34.74 13.06
N ILE A 292 15.96 35.46 12.31
CA ILE A 292 16.14 35.30 10.86
C ILE A 292 16.52 33.86 10.47
N PHE A 293 17.37 33.23 11.28
CA PHE A 293 17.86 31.88 11.00
C PHE A 293 16.99 30.77 11.60
N GLY A 294 16.11 31.05 12.58
CA GLY A 294 15.30 30.03 13.23
C GLY A 294 14.42 29.22 12.26
N SER A 295 13.93 29.86 11.19
CA SER A 295 13.17 29.13 10.16
C SER A 295 14.06 28.32 9.21
N VAL A 296 15.31 28.76 9.01
CA VAL A 296 16.31 28.02 8.20
C VAL A 296 16.88 26.85 9.01
N GLU A 297 17.03 26.99 10.33
CA GLU A 297 17.47 25.93 11.23
C GLU A 297 16.57 24.69 11.12
N ASN A 298 15.26 24.85 10.99
CA ASN A 298 14.31 23.75 10.87
C ASN A 298 14.34 23.02 9.51
N ILE A 299 15.03 23.56 8.51
CA ILE A 299 15.14 22.92 7.17
C ILE A 299 15.99 21.65 7.24
N ASN A 300 16.88 21.52 8.24
CA ASN A 300 17.71 20.32 8.42
C ASN A 300 16.84 19.06 8.61
N ASP A 301 15.80 19.13 9.44
CA ASP A 301 14.91 18.02 9.71
C ASP A 301 14.13 17.63 8.45
N ALA A 302 13.66 18.65 7.70
CA ALA A 302 13.02 18.41 6.40
C ALA A 302 13.99 17.77 5.40
N ALA A 303 15.24 18.21 5.34
CA ALA A 303 16.25 17.65 4.44
C ALA A 303 16.58 16.18 4.76
N HIS A 304 16.57 15.80 6.05
CA HIS A 304 16.73 14.41 6.49
C HIS A 304 15.53 13.55 6.09
N MET A 305 14.31 14.02 6.39
CA MET A 305 13.07 13.31 6.08
C MET A 305 12.82 13.12 4.58
N LEU A 306 13.29 14.04 3.73
CA LEU A 306 13.13 13.93 2.28
C LEU A 306 13.75 12.64 1.68
N GLY A 307 14.81 12.11 2.28
CA GLY A 307 15.39 10.82 1.88
C GLY A 307 14.43 9.65 2.11
N LEU A 308 13.76 9.62 3.26
CA LEU A 308 12.75 8.61 3.59
C LEU A 308 11.52 8.73 2.69
N ILE A 309 11.07 9.97 2.46
CA ILE A 309 9.94 10.26 1.56
C ILE A 309 10.24 9.81 0.12
N ASP A 310 11.44 10.04 -0.39
CA ASP A 310 11.84 9.57 -1.72
C ASP A 310 11.83 8.04 -1.81
N SER A 311 12.26 7.33 -0.76
CA SER A 311 12.20 5.87 -0.70
C SER A 311 10.75 5.38 -0.70
N ALA A 312 9.88 5.99 0.11
CA ALA A 312 8.44 5.70 0.12
C ALA A 312 7.80 5.91 -1.27
N MET A 313 8.14 7.02 -1.94
CA MET A 313 7.66 7.29 -3.30
C MET A 313 8.14 6.27 -4.33
N ASN A 314 9.40 5.80 -4.23
CA ASN A 314 9.91 4.76 -5.13
C ASN A 314 9.14 3.45 -4.96
N LYS A 315 8.83 3.08 -3.72
CA LYS A 315 8.05 1.87 -3.41
C LYS A 315 6.62 1.97 -3.95
N LEU A 316 5.97 3.11 -3.78
CA LEU A 316 4.64 3.35 -4.33
C LEU A 316 4.64 3.36 -5.87
N GLU A 317 5.60 4.01 -6.51
CA GLU A 317 5.76 4.00 -7.97
C GLU A 317 5.99 2.56 -8.49
N ALA A 318 6.70 1.72 -7.75
CA ALA A 318 6.88 0.30 -8.12
C ALA A 318 5.56 -0.48 -8.03
N LEU A 319 4.72 -0.21 -7.03
CA LEU A 319 3.39 -0.81 -6.91
C LEU A 319 2.43 -0.32 -8.00
N GLU A 320 2.46 0.97 -8.33
CA GLU A 320 1.62 1.58 -9.38
C GLU A 320 1.97 1.11 -10.79
N ASN A 321 3.25 0.89 -11.04
CA ASN A 321 3.76 0.43 -12.34
C ASN A 321 3.80 -1.10 -12.43
N ALA A 322 3.12 -1.83 -11.54
CA ALA A 322 2.98 -3.27 -11.66
C ALA A 322 2.27 -3.62 -12.98
N GLU A 323 2.83 -4.58 -13.71
CA GLU A 323 2.26 -5.02 -14.98
C GLU A 323 0.91 -5.69 -14.77
N TYR A 324 -0.10 -5.27 -15.53
CA TYR A 324 -1.40 -5.92 -15.55
C TYR A 324 -1.37 -7.15 -16.43
N ILE A 325 -2.04 -8.21 -15.99
CA ILE A 325 -2.14 -9.42 -16.77
C ILE A 325 -3.02 -9.24 -18.03
N ASP A 326 -3.93 -8.27 -18.01
CA ASP A 326 -4.92 -8.01 -19.06
C ASP A 326 -4.77 -6.62 -19.73
N GLN A 327 -3.55 -6.11 -19.82
CA GLN A 327 -3.26 -4.75 -20.32
C GLN A 327 -3.84 -4.48 -21.72
N ASP A 328 -3.80 -5.50 -22.60
CA ASP A 328 -4.33 -5.43 -23.97
C ASP A 328 -5.64 -6.19 -24.14
N GLY A 329 -6.28 -6.60 -23.04
CA GLY A 329 -7.51 -7.40 -23.05
C GLY A 329 -8.72 -6.62 -23.55
N LYS A 330 -9.67 -7.35 -24.16
CA LYS A 330 -10.95 -6.84 -24.66
C LYS A 330 -12.10 -7.50 -23.91
N ASP A 331 -13.23 -6.81 -23.81
CA ASP A 331 -14.47 -7.41 -23.34
C ASP A 331 -15.06 -8.29 -24.44
N ILE A 332 -14.86 -9.61 -24.31
CA ILE A 332 -15.29 -10.61 -25.28
C ILE A 332 -16.36 -11.50 -24.64
N THR A 333 -17.43 -11.76 -25.35
CA THR A 333 -18.41 -12.80 -25.03
C THR A 333 -18.09 -14.04 -25.85
N PRO A 334 -17.74 -15.19 -25.22
CA PRO A 334 -17.39 -16.40 -25.96
C PRO A 334 -18.58 -16.94 -26.73
N THR A 335 -18.33 -17.52 -27.88
CA THR A 335 -19.36 -18.21 -28.73
C THR A 335 -19.54 -19.67 -28.32
N SER A 336 -18.53 -20.28 -27.71
CA SER A 336 -18.50 -21.63 -27.14
C SER A 336 -17.73 -21.64 -25.84
N TYR A 337 -18.03 -22.59 -24.97
CA TYR A 337 -17.38 -22.79 -23.69
C TYR A 337 -16.44 -24.01 -23.68
N ASP A 338 -15.99 -24.45 -24.84
CA ASP A 338 -14.91 -25.44 -24.98
C ASP A 338 -13.59 -24.80 -24.52
N ILE A 339 -12.80 -25.54 -23.73
CA ILE A 339 -11.48 -25.06 -23.28
C ILE A 339 -10.42 -25.94 -23.93
N THR A 340 -9.50 -25.35 -24.68
CA THR A 340 -8.45 -26.10 -25.37
C THR A 340 -7.07 -25.61 -24.97
N PHE A 341 -6.22 -26.54 -24.55
CA PHE A 341 -4.80 -26.36 -24.31
C PHE A 341 -4.02 -26.83 -25.54
N GLN A 342 -3.13 -25.97 -26.05
CA GLN A 342 -2.30 -26.23 -27.21
C GLN A 342 -0.84 -25.94 -26.86
N ASP A 343 -0.02 -27.00 -26.75
CA ASP A 343 1.42 -26.98 -26.44
C ASP A 343 1.76 -26.13 -25.22
N VAL A 344 0.94 -26.22 -24.16
CA VAL A 344 1.04 -25.36 -22.99
C VAL A 344 2.18 -25.82 -22.08
N SER A 345 3.14 -24.92 -21.85
CA SER A 345 4.18 -25.07 -20.83
C SER A 345 4.11 -23.89 -19.86
N PHE A 346 4.32 -24.19 -18.58
CA PHE A 346 4.25 -23.19 -17.50
C PHE A 346 5.10 -23.57 -16.30
N GLY A 347 5.72 -22.57 -15.67
CA GLY A 347 6.45 -22.71 -14.42
C GLY A 347 6.24 -21.56 -13.44
N TYR A 348 6.40 -21.88 -12.16
CA TYR A 348 6.50 -20.86 -11.11
C TYR A 348 7.98 -20.47 -10.97
N ASP A 349 8.32 -19.23 -11.28
CA ASP A 349 9.68 -18.70 -11.31
C ASP A 349 10.64 -19.54 -12.17
N LYS A 350 11.58 -20.28 -11.55
CA LYS A 350 12.59 -21.10 -12.25
C LYS A 350 12.18 -22.58 -12.38
N ARG A 351 11.06 -22.99 -11.80
CA ARG A 351 10.62 -24.40 -11.80
C ARG A 351 9.47 -24.58 -12.76
N THR A 352 9.72 -25.23 -13.89
CA THR A 352 8.66 -25.67 -14.82
C THR A 352 7.80 -26.73 -14.14
N VAL A 353 6.48 -26.60 -14.25
CA VAL A 353 5.47 -27.48 -13.64
C VAL A 353 4.64 -28.20 -14.69
N LEU A 354 4.38 -27.57 -15.82
CA LEU A 354 3.65 -28.16 -16.95
C LEU A 354 4.52 -28.14 -18.20
N HIS A 355 4.50 -29.25 -18.95
CA HIS A 355 5.32 -29.47 -20.15
C HIS A 355 4.47 -29.92 -21.31
N ASP A 356 4.38 -29.12 -22.38
CA ASP A 356 3.73 -29.41 -23.66
C ASP A 356 2.33 -30.05 -23.53
N VAL A 357 1.50 -29.47 -22.66
CA VAL A 357 0.18 -29.99 -22.31
C VAL A 357 -0.81 -29.71 -23.45
N ASN A 358 -1.46 -30.79 -23.93
CA ASN A 358 -2.43 -30.77 -25.03
C ASN A 358 -3.70 -31.53 -24.67
N PHE A 359 -4.84 -30.85 -24.59
CA PHE A 359 -6.16 -31.46 -24.43
C PHE A 359 -7.28 -30.46 -24.69
N THR A 360 -8.51 -30.98 -24.85
CA THR A 360 -9.74 -30.18 -24.94
C THR A 360 -10.74 -30.66 -23.90
N ILE A 361 -11.39 -29.74 -23.22
CA ILE A 361 -12.56 -29.92 -22.35
C ILE A 361 -13.79 -29.47 -23.13
N PRO A 362 -14.66 -30.38 -23.57
CA PRO A 362 -15.89 -30.00 -24.31
C PRO A 362 -16.88 -29.26 -23.39
N GLN A 363 -17.63 -28.34 -23.94
CA GLN A 363 -18.70 -27.66 -23.19
C GLN A 363 -19.78 -28.66 -22.73
N ASN A 364 -20.42 -28.37 -21.61
CA ASN A 364 -21.46 -29.19 -20.98
C ASN A 364 -21.02 -30.62 -20.63
N THR A 365 -19.73 -30.84 -20.42
CA THR A 365 -19.18 -32.12 -19.96
C THR A 365 -18.49 -31.97 -18.61
N THR A 366 -18.35 -33.07 -17.87
CA THR A 366 -17.60 -33.17 -16.64
C THR A 366 -16.22 -33.76 -16.92
N THR A 367 -15.17 -32.96 -16.73
CA THR A 367 -13.78 -33.39 -16.83
C THR A 367 -13.15 -33.51 -15.43
N ALA A 368 -12.72 -34.73 -15.07
CA ALA A 368 -12.00 -34.98 -13.83
C ALA A 368 -10.48 -34.95 -14.08
N ILE A 369 -9.74 -34.18 -13.28
CA ILE A 369 -8.27 -34.12 -13.30
C ILE A 369 -7.75 -34.94 -12.12
N VAL A 370 -6.97 -35.97 -12.41
CA VAL A 370 -6.40 -36.90 -11.42
C VAL A 370 -4.90 -37.01 -11.58
N GLY A 371 -4.21 -37.46 -10.53
CA GLY A 371 -2.76 -37.68 -10.54
C GLY A 371 -2.14 -37.47 -9.17
N PRO A 372 -0.82 -37.75 -9.02
CA PRO A 372 -0.09 -37.57 -7.77
C PRO A 372 -0.11 -36.14 -7.24
N SER A 373 0.17 -35.94 -5.96
CA SER A 373 0.36 -34.61 -5.39
C SER A 373 1.55 -33.92 -6.06
N GLY A 374 1.40 -32.63 -6.40
CA GLY A 374 2.43 -31.86 -7.08
C GLY A 374 2.56 -32.10 -8.60
N SER A 375 1.66 -32.88 -9.23
CA SER A 375 1.70 -33.14 -10.68
C SER A 375 1.25 -31.96 -11.56
N GLY A 376 0.72 -30.85 -11.00
CA GLY A 376 0.28 -29.67 -11.76
C GLY A 376 -1.24 -29.50 -11.88
N LYS A 377 -2.09 -30.29 -11.21
CA LYS A 377 -3.57 -30.24 -11.30
C LYS A 377 -4.14 -28.85 -10.96
N SER A 378 -3.82 -28.30 -9.82
CA SER A 378 -4.31 -26.96 -9.41
C SER A 378 -3.71 -25.85 -10.27
N THR A 379 -2.52 -26.08 -10.85
CA THR A 379 -1.91 -25.16 -11.82
C THR A 379 -2.73 -25.07 -13.09
N LEU A 380 -3.25 -26.18 -13.62
CA LEU A 380 -4.15 -26.17 -14.79
C LEU A 380 -5.40 -25.34 -14.51
N CYS A 381 -6.05 -25.53 -13.36
CA CYS A 381 -7.22 -24.74 -12.97
C CYS A 381 -6.90 -23.24 -12.85
N SER A 382 -5.73 -22.90 -12.30
CA SER A 382 -5.25 -21.51 -12.17
C SER A 382 -4.97 -20.87 -13.54
N LEU A 383 -4.48 -21.63 -14.51
CA LEU A 383 -4.24 -21.16 -15.87
C LEU A 383 -5.55 -20.95 -16.64
N ILE A 384 -6.56 -21.82 -16.46
CA ILE A 384 -7.89 -21.64 -17.05
C ILE A 384 -8.53 -20.34 -16.56
N ALA A 385 -8.40 -20.04 -15.26
CA ALA A 385 -8.88 -18.79 -14.67
C ALA A 385 -7.97 -17.58 -14.98
N ARG A 386 -6.90 -17.79 -15.73
CA ARG A 386 -5.89 -16.77 -16.08
C ARG A 386 -5.34 -16.03 -14.84
N PHE A 387 -5.10 -16.75 -13.74
CA PHE A 387 -4.35 -16.21 -12.62
C PHE A 387 -2.86 -16.03 -12.94
N TYR A 388 -2.42 -16.73 -13.98
CA TYR A 388 -1.09 -16.66 -14.60
C TYR A 388 -1.25 -16.80 -16.11
N ASP A 389 -0.38 -16.16 -16.88
CA ASP A 389 -0.25 -16.43 -18.31
C ASP A 389 0.74 -17.58 -18.54
N VAL A 390 0.59 -18.32 -19.61
CA VAL A 390 1.45 -19.46 -19.97
C VAL A 390 2.81 -18.98 -20.50
N ASP A 391 3.88 -19.74 -20.23
CA ASP A 391 5.21 -19.45 -20.73
C ASP A 391 5.35 -19.80 -22.24
N ALA A 392 4.69 -20.86 -22.67
CA ALA A 392 4.62 -21.28 -24.08
C ALA A 392 3.26 -21.89 -24.39
N GLY A 393 2.87 -21.91 -25.65
CA GLY A 393 1.59 -22.39 -26.11
C GLY A 393 0.45 -21.38 -25.91
N LYS A 394 -0.77 -21.88 -25.93
CA LYS A 394 -1.98 -21.08 -25.70
C LYS A 394 -3.11 -21.88 -25.09
N ILE A 395 -4.00 -21.18 -24.40
CA ILE A 395 -5.27 -21.71 -23.90
C ILE A 395 -6.38 -20.92 -24.57
N THR A 396 -7.37 -21.60 -25.14
CA THR A 396 -8.51 -20.94 -25.78
C THR A 396 -9.81 -21.26 -25.06
N LEU A 397 -10.71 -20.27 -25.01
CA LEU A 397 -12.11 -20.44 -24.64
C LEU A 397 -12.94 -20.26 -25.90
N GLY A 398 -13.57 -21.35 -26.37
CA GLY A 398 -14.05 -21.43 -27.74
C GLY A 398 -12.88 -21.29 -28.73
N GLU A 399 -13.01 -20.35 -29.66
CA GLU A 399 -11.96 -20.07 -30.66
C GLU A 399 -10.97 -18.98 -30.25
N THR A 400 -11.20 -18.29 -29.10
CA THR A 400 -10.45 -17.11 -28.68
C THR A 400 -9.42 -17.45 -27.60
N ASP A 401 -8.17 -16.99 -27.77
CA ASP A 401 -7.13 -17.10 -26.75
C ASP A 401 -7.56 -16.33 -25.47
N ILE A 402 -7.43 -16.96 -24.31
CA ILE A 402 -7.82 -16.34 -23.03
C ILE A 402 -7.03 -15.05 -22.74
N ARG A 403 -5.87 -14.85 -23.36
CA ARG A 403 -5.06 -13.63 -23.24
C ARG A 403 -5.69 -12.42 -23.94
N GLU A 404 -6.61 -12.62 -24.87
CA GLU A 404 -7.33 -11.54 -25.56
C GLU A 404 -8.50 -10.99 -24.73
N PHE A 405 -8.93 -11.71 -23.69
CA PHE A 405 -10.00 -11.25 -22.79
C PHE A 405 -9.46 -10.27 -21.74
N THR A 406 -10.31 -9.34 -21.28
CA THR A 406 -10.09 -8.76 -19.95
C THR A 406 -10.32 -9.83 -18.88
N CYS A 407 -9.64 -9.73 -17.72
CA CYS A 407 -9.87 -10.67 -16.62
C CYS A 407 -11.34 -10.71 -16.20
N ASP A 408 -12.00 -9.55 -16.15
CA ASP A 408 -13.42 -9.45 -15.78
C ASP A 408 -14.31 -10.18 -16.77
N SER A 409 -14.08 -10.04 -18.08
CA SER A 409 -14.90 -10.72 -19.10
C SER A 409 -14.65 -12.22 -19.14
N LEU A 410 -13.43 -12.68 -18.93
CA LEU A 410 -13.11 -14.11 -18.82
C LEU A 410 -13.74 -14.71 -17.55
N LEU A 411 -13.45 -14.12 -16.40
CA LEU A 411 -13.91 -14.62 -15.10
C LEU A 411 -15.43 -14.54 -14.92
N LYS A 412 -16.13 -13.68 -15.66
CA LYS A 412 -17.59 -13.69 -15.71
C LYS A 412 -18.17 -15.06 -16.12
N ASN A 413 -17.44 -15.80 -16.97
CA ASN A 413 -17.84 -17.11 -17.45
C ASN A 413 -17.37 -18.30 -16.59
N ILE A 414 -16.61 -18.06 -15.51
CA ILE A 414 -15.99 -19.08 -14.69
C ILE A 414 -16.40 -18.90 -13.22
N SER A 415 -17.00 -19.91 -12.60
CA SER A 415 -17.17 -20.00 -11.13
C SER A 415 -16.13 -20.94 -10.56
N MET A 416 -15.51 -20.56 -9.43
CA MET A 416 -14.54 -21.40 -8.73
C MET A 416 -15.00 -21.70 -7.32
N VAL A 417 -14.86 -22.96 -6.92
CA VAL A 417 -15.01 -23.43 -5.53
C VAL A 417 -13.64 -23.94 -5.10
N PHE A 418 -12.98 -23.20 -4.23
CA PHE A 418 -11.62 -23.48 -3.77
C PHE A 418 -11.62 -24.53 -2.66
N GLN A 419 -10.51 -25.27 -2.55
CA GLN A 419 -10.24 -26.19 -1.44
C GLN A 419 -10.27 -25.46 -0.08
N ASN A 420 -9.54 -24.34 0.00
CA ASN A 420 -9.50 -23.50 1.18
C ASN A 420 -10.48 -22.32 1.01
N VAL A 421 -11.67 -22.45 1.61
CA VAL A 421 -12.70 -21.42 1.52
C VAL A 421 -12.33 -20.22 2.37
N TYR A 422 -12.29 -19.04 1.74
CA TYR A 422 -12.16 -17.77 2.42
C TYR A 422 -13.51 -17.04 2.47
N LEU A 423 -13.94 -16.67 3.68
CA LEU A 423 -15.11 -15.84 3.92
C LEU A 423 -14.65 -14.49 4.49
N PHE A 424 -15.22 -13.42 3.95
CA PHE A 424 -14.93 -12.06 4.42
C PHE A 424 -15.58 -11.81 5.77
N ARG A 425 -14.96 -10.96 6.60
CA ARG A 425 -15.56 -10.45 7.83
C ARG A 425 -16.72 -9.53 7.49
N ASP A 426 -17.88 -10.13 7.27
CA ASP A 426 -19.12 -9.46 6.86
C ASP A 426 -20.31 -10.38 7.21
N THR A 427 -21.53 -9.96 6.89
CA THR A 427 -22.71 -10.80 7.03
C THR A 427 -22.64 -12.02 6.12
N ILE A 428 -23.35 -13.10 6.46
CA ILE A 428 -23.50 -14.28 5.58
C ILE A 428 -24.18 -13.86 4.28
N ARG A 429 -25.17 -12.97 4.34
CA ARG A 429 -25.82 -12.35 3.18
C ARG A 429 -24.80 -11.79 2.18
N ASN A 430 -23.95 -10.89 2.63
CA ASN A 430 -22.93 -10.25 1.79
C ASN A 430 -21.90 -11.24 1.29
N ASN A 431 -21.55 -12.24 2.08
CA ASN A 431 -20.67 -13.32 1.66
C ASN A 431 -21.26 -14.15 0.53
N ILE A 432 -22.56 -14.44 0.51
CA ILE A 432 -23.22 -15.14 -0.60
C ILE A 432 -23.36 -14.21 -1.81
N LYS A 433 -23.83 -12.98 -1.60
CA LYS A 433 -23.98 -11.97 -2.65
C LYS A 433 -22.68 -11.55 -3.33
N PHE A 434 -21.52 -11.90 -2.75
CA PHE A 434 -20.22 -11.70 -3.40
C PHE A 434 -20.15 -12.38 -4.78
N GLY A 435 -20.91 -13.47 -5.03
CA GLY A 435 -21.02 -14.11 -6.33
C GLY A 435 -21.75 -13.27 -7.38
N SER A 436 -22.74 -12.47 -6.97
CA SER A 436 -23.51 -11.53 -7.79
C SER A 436 -24.07 -10.42 -6.89
N PRO A 437 -23.40 -9.26 -6.76
CA PRO A 437 -23.80 -8.19 -5.84
C PRO A 437 -25.21 -7.64 -6.09
N ASP A 438 -25.65 -7.61 -7.34
CA ASP A 438 -26.93 -7.06 -7.77
C ASP A 438 -28.10 -8.07 -7.68
N ALA A 439 -27.83 -9.31 -7.24
CA ALA A 439 -28.85 -10.33 -7.11
C ALA A 439 -29.92 -9.96 -6.08
N SER A 440 -31.18 -10.30 -6.38
CA SER A 440 -32.28 -10.07 -5.44
C SER A 440 -32.15 -10.96 -4.20
N GLU A 441 -32.90 -10.62 -3.15
CA GLU A 441 -32.95 -11.41 -1.91
C GLU A 441 -33.47 -12.83 -2.19
N GLU A 442 -34.49 -12.93 -3.04
CA GLU A 442 -35.11 -14.21 -3.42
C GLU A 442 -34.12 -15.10 -4.16
N GLN A 443 -33.31 -14.52 -5.07
CA GLN A 443 -32.27 -15.25 -5.81
C GLN A 443 -31.18 -15.76 -4.85
N MET A 444 -30.74 -14.93 -3.90
CA MET A 444 -29.75 -15.28 -2.89
C MET A 444 -30.26 -16.42 -2.00
N ILE A 445 -31.52 -16.34 -1.49
CA ILE A 445 -32.11 -17.39 -0.68
C ILE A 445 -32.30 -18.69 -1.50
N ALA A 446 -32.70 -18.58 -2.77
CA ALA A 446 -32.82 -19.75 -3.66
C ALA A 446 -31.46 -20.46 -3.85
N ALA A 447 -30.38 -19.69 -4.06
CA ALA A 447 -29.03 -20.23 -4.15
C ALA A 447 -28.60 -20.89 -2.82
N ALA A 448 -28.89 -20.28 -1.69
CA ALA A 448 -28.59 -20.81 -0.36
C ALA A 448 -29.33 -22.13 -0.07
N LYS A 449 -30.61 -22.25 -0.48
CA LYS A 449 -31.40 -23.49 -0.37
C LYS A 449 -30.82 -24.60 -1.23
N LYS A 450 -30.49 -24.32 -2.49
CA LYS A 450 -29.84 -25.28 -3.39
C LYS A 450 -28.48 -25.74 -2.85
N ALA A 451 -27.71 -24.82 -2.26
CA ALA A 451 -26.43 -25.11 -1.64
C ALA A 451 -26.52 -25.75 -0.25
N ARG A 452 -27.71 -26.12 0.21
CA ARG A 452 -27.96 -26.74 1.53
C ARG A 452 -27.39 -25.94 2.71
N CYS A 453 -27.35 -24.59 2.58
CA CYS A 453 -26.88 -23.72 3.67
C CYS A 453 -27.99 -22.92 4.34
N HIS A 454 -29.22 -22.85 3.76
CA HIS A 454 -30.34 -22.08 4.28
C HIS A 454 -30.69 -22.46 5.73
N ASP A 455 -30.82 -23.76 6.02
CA ASP A 455 -31.35 -24.25 7.28
C ASP A 455 -30.41 -23.93 8.45
N PHE A 456 -29.10 -24.15 8.30
CA PHE A 456 -28.15 -23.79 9.35
C PHE A 456 -28.04 -22.26 9.53
N ILE A 457 -28.15 -21.48 8.44
CA ILE A 457 -28.14 -20.01 8.51
C ILE A 457 -29.34 -19.52 9.33
N MET A 458 -30.54 -20.06 9.06
CA MET A 458 -31.75 -19.69 9.80
C MET A 458 -31.75 -20.16 11.27
N ALA A 459 -30.91 -21.13 11.62
CA ALA A 459 -30.71 -21.54 13.01
C ALA A 459 -29.79 -20.59 13.80
N LEU A 460 -29.09 -19.68 13.13
CA LEU A 460 -28.28 -18.65 13.78
C LEU A 460 -29.17 -17.51 14.33
N PRO A 461 -28.76 -16.83 15.41
CA PRO A 461 -29.58 -15.79 16.04
C PRO A 461 -30.05 -14.68 15.09
N ASP A 462 -29.15 -14.24 14.19
CA ASP A 462 -29.40 -13.14 13.24
C ASP A 462 -29.60 -13.65 11.79
N GLY A 463 -29.74 -14.97 11.60
CA GLY A 463 -29.93 -15.58 10.28
C GLY A 463 -28.89 -15.12 9.25
N TYR A 464 -29.33 -14.63 8.09
CA TYR A 464 -28.45 -14.13 7.03
C TYR A 464 -27.66 -12.87 7.41
N ASP A 465 -28.11 -12.11 8.42
CA ASP A 465 -27.43 -10.90 8.89
C ASP A 465 -26.36 -11.20 9.96
N THR A 466 -26.16 -12.49 10.30
CA THR A 466 -25.08 -12.92 11.18
C THR A 466 -23.73 -12.53 10.59
N VAL A 467 -22.97 -11.73 11.36
CA VAL A 467 -21.60 -11.32 10.99
C VAL A 467 -20.62 -12.42 11.35
N ILE A 468 -19.89 -12.91 10.36
CA ILE A 468 -18.86 -13.93 10.54
C ILE A 468 -17.48 -13.30 10.69
N GLY A 469 -16.61 -13.93 11.49
CA GLY A 469 -15.24 -13.48 11.69
C GLY A 469 -14.37 -13.67 10.44
N GLU A 470 -13.18 -13.10 10.47
CA GLU A 470 -12.20 -13.23 9.40
C GLU A 470 -11.91 -14.69 9.07
N GLY A 471 -11.88 -15.03 7.77
CA GLY A 471 -11.72 -16.39 7.29
C GLY A 471 -12.85 -17.35 7.71
N GLY A 472 -14.00 -16.82 8.20
CA GLY A 472 -15.12 -17.64 8.64
C GLY A 472 -14.86 -18.38 9.97
N SER A 473 -14.06 -17.81 10.88
CA SER A 473 -13.57 -18.48 12.11
C SER A 473 -14.70 -19.02 13.01
N SER A 474 -15.92 -18.51 12.87
CA SER A 474 -17.10 -18.94 13.65
C SER A 474 -17.89 -20.09 13.02
N LEU A 475 -17.52 -20.56 11.82
CA LEU A 475 -18.22 -21.61 11.08
C LEU A 475 -17.38 -22.87 10.92
N SER A 476 -18.06 -24.04 10.88
CA SER A 476 -17.41 -25.32 10.55
C SER A 476 -16.89 -25.33 9.09
N GLY A 477 -15.99 -26.24 8.79
CA GLY A 477 -15.46 -26.41 7.43
C GLY A 477 -16.56 -26.68 6.38
N GLY A 478 -17.53 -27.52 6.73
CA GLY A 478 -18.65 -27.87 5.86
C GLY A 478 -19.62 -26.70 5.62
N GLU A 479 -19.89 -25.85 6.64
CA GLU A 479 -20.70 -24.65 6.50
C GLU A 479 -20.04 -23.62 5.59
N LYS A 480 -18.72 -23.38 5.76
CA LYS A 480 -17.94 -22.51 4.87
C LYS A 480 -18.03 -22.98 3.42
N GLN A 481 -17.86 -24.28 3.20
CA GLN A 481 -17.89 -24.87 1.87
C GLN A 481 -19.26 -24.67 1.21
N ARG A 482 -20.38 -24.92 1.93
CA ARG A 482 -21.72 -24.69 1.41
C ARG A 482 -21.99 -23.22 1.07
N ILE A 483 -21.48 -22.27 1.85
CA ILE A 483 -21.55 -20.83 1.51
C ILE A 483 -20.75 -20.54 0.24
N SER A 484 -19.57 -21.13 0.06
CA SER A 484 -18.79 -20.99 -1.17
C SER A 484 -19.50 -21.56 -2.40
N ILE A 485 -20.19 -22.67 -2.23
CA ILE A 485 -21.03 -23.26 -3.29
C ILE A 485 -22.23 -22.34 -3.59
N ALA A 486 -22.86 -21.73 -2.56
CA ALA A 486 -23.95 -20.76 -2.76
C ALA A 486 -23.47 -19.52 -3.55
N ARG A 487 -22.24 -19.03 -3.30
CA ARG A 487 -21.61 -17.98 -4.13
C ARG A 487 -21.52 -18.39 -5.61
N ALA A 488 -21.03 -19.61 -5.87
CA ALA A 488 -20.87 -20.11 -7.23
C ALA A 488 -22.22 -20.31 -7.93
N MET A 489 -23.25 -20.77 -7.20
CA MET A 489 -24.62 -20.89 -7.71
C MET A 489 -25.24 -19.55 -8.05
N LEU A 490 -25.06 -18.55 -7.18
CA LEU A 490 -25.61 -17.21 -7.39
C LEU A 490 -24.96 -16.50 -8.58
N LYS A 491 -23.66 -16.75 -8.83
CA LYS A 491 -22.93 -16.26 -10.00
C LYS A 491 -23.43 -16.87 -11.30
N ASP A 492 -23.86 -18.13 -11.26
CA ASP A 492 -24.43 -18.89 -12.35
C ASP A 492 -23.61 -18.93 -13.65
N ALA A 493 -22.28 -19.01 -13.52
CA ALA A 493 -21.38 -19.08 -14.66
C ALA A 493 -21.49 -20.43 -15.41
N PRO A 494 -21.28 -20.45 -16.76
CA PRO A 494 -21.35 -21.66 -17.58
C PRO A 494 -20.22 -22.67 -17.32
N ILE A 495 -19.09 -22.23 -16.79
CA ILE A 495 -17.93 -23.07 -16.42
C ILE A 495 -17.79 -23.08 -14.91
N VAL A 496 -17.67 -24.28 -14.32
CA VAL A 496 -17.45 -24.45 -12.88
C VAL A 496 -16.16 -25.24 -12.65
N ILE A 497 -15.25 -24.65 -11.87
CA ILE A 497 -14.00 -25.29 -11.45
C ILE A 497 -14.14 -25.65 -9.96
N LEU A 498 -13.97 -26.93 -9.65
CA LEU A 498 -14.03 -27.48 -8.30
C LEU A 498 -12.64 -27.99 -7.90
N ASP A 499 -11.98 -27.30 -6.98
CA ASP A 499 -10.70 -27.71 -6.43
C ASP A 499 -10.92 -28.40 -5.08
N GLU A 500 -10.90 -29.75 -5.07
CA GLU A 500 -10.98 -30.60 -3.89
C GLU A 500 -12.05 -30.20 -2.85
N ALA A 501 -13.26 -29.88 -3.31
CA ALA A 501 -14.32 -29.25 -2.52
C ALA A 501 -14.80 -30.04 -1.27
N THR A 502 -14.25 -31.23 -0.98
CA THR A 502 -14.75 -32.14 0.08
C THR A 502 -13.67 -32.74 0.95
N ALA A 503 -12.42 -32.26 0.91
CA ALA A 503 -11.35 -32.75 1.75
C ALA A 503 -11.55 -32.34 3.23
N SER A 504 -11.38 -33.29 4.16
CA SER A 504 -11.38 -33.06 5.61
C SER A 504 -12.71 -32.61 6.24
N ILE A 505 -13.86 -33.06 5.70
CA ILE A 505 -15.19 -32.74 6.22
C ILE A 505 -15.80 -34.00 6.89
N ASP A 506 -16.58 -33.80 7.94
CA ASP A 506 -17.31 -34.86 8.61
C ASP A 506 -18.38 -35.51 7.70
N PRO A 507 -18.71 -36.78 7.89
CA PRO A 507 -19.58 -37.55 6.96
C PRO A 507 -20.97 -36.95 6.74
N GLU A 508 -21.55 -36.31 7.76
CA GLU A 508 -22.88 -35.71 7.68
C GLU A 508 -22.91 -34.46 6.79
N ASN A 509 -21.95 -33.58 6.95
CA ASN A 509 -21.77 -32.40 6.10
C ASN A 509 -21.34 -32.78 4.68
N GLU A 510 -20.63 -33.89 4.53
CA GLU A 510 -20.21 -34.42 3.24
C GLU A 510 -21.38 -34.69 2.28
N HIS A 511 -22.42 -35.39 2.77
CA HIS A 511 -23.62 -35.68 1.96
C HIS A 511 -24.29 -34.39 1.47
N LEU A 512 -24.47 -33.40 2.36
CA LEU A 512 -25.07 -32.11 2.01
C LEU A 512 -24.24 -31.34 0.98
N ILE A 513 -22.93 -31.41 1.05
CA ILE A 513 -22.02 -30.80 0.06
C ILE A 513 -22.12 -31.49 -1.28
N GLN A 514 -22.21 -32.83 -1.32
CA GLN A 514 -22.38 -33.57 -2.56
C GLN A 514 -23.69 -33.24 -3.26
N GLU A 515 -24.81 -33.12 -2.51
CA GLU A 515 -26.08 -32.65 -3.04
C GLU A 515 -25.98 -31.21 -3.61
N ALA A 516 -25.29 -30.32 -2.90
CA ALA A 516 -25.07 -28.95 -3.34
C ALA A 516 -24.20 -28.90 -4.61
N ILE A 517 -23.13 -29.69 -4.69
CA ILE A 517 -22.29 -29.80 -5.90
C ILE A 517 -23.12 -30.36 -7.07
N SER A 518 -23.89 -31.41 -6.87
CA SER A 518 -24.76 -31.98 -7.92
C SER A 518 -25.76 -30.93 -8.46
N ALA A 519 -26.33 -30.10 -7.58
CA ALA A 519 -27.22 -29.02 -7.99
C ALA A 519 -26.48 -27.89 -8.72
N LEU A 520 -25.22 -27.60 -8.36
CA LEU A 520 -24.39 -26.57 -9.01
C LEU A 520 -23.97 -26.98 -10.43
N THR A 521 -23.71 -28.27 -10.65
CA THR A 521 -23.06 -28.77 -11.86
C THR A 521 -24.04 -29.07 -13.00
N HIS A 522 -25.33 -29.11 -12.75
CA HIS A 522 -26.34 -29.44 -13.73
C HIS A 522 -26.32 -28.50 -14.95
N GLY A 523 -26.07 -29.05 -16.16
CA GLY A 523 -26.10 -28.34 -17.43
C GLY A 523 -24.93 -27.38 -17.67
N LYS A 524 -23.77 -27.59 -16.98
CA LYS A 524 -22.58 -26.74 -17.07
C LYS A 524 -21.35 -27.54 -17.50
N THR A 525 -20.30 -26.81 -17.90
CA THR A 525 -18.97 -27.41 -18.12
C THR A 525 -18.25 -27.49 -16.77
N ILE A 526 -17.90 -28.68 -16.35
CA ILE A 526 -17.32 -28.95 -15.04
C ILE A 526 -15.88 -29.38 -15.17
N ILE A 527 -15.02 -28.75 -14.38
CA ILE A 527 -13.62 -29.14 -14.22
C ILE A 527 -13.42 -29.44 -12.75
N THR A 528 -13.09 -30.66 -12.41
CA THR A 528 -12.91 -31.05 -11.01
C THR A 528 -11.55 -31.68 -10.77
N ILE A 529 -10.82 -31.20 -9.76
CA ILE A 529 -9.69 -31.94 -9.22
C ILE A 529 -10.27 -33.00 -8.28
N ALA A 530 -10.28 -34.25 -8.78
CA ALA A 530 -11.01 -35.31 -8.13
C ALA A 530 -10.09 -36.13 -7.21
N HIS A 531 -10.47 -36.20 -5.95
CA HIS A 531 -9.86 -37.04 -4.93
C HIS A 531 -10.80 -38.18 -4.45
N ARG A 532 -12.01 -38.26 -5.00
CA ARG A 532 -13.02 -39.29 -4.67
C ARG A 532 -13.37 -40.13 -5.85
N LEU A 533 -13.51 -41.44 -5.60
CA LEU A 533 -13.77 -42.43 -6.62
C LEU A 533 -15.09 -42.15 -7.35
N ALA A 534 -16.17 -41.85 -6.62
CA ALA A 534 -17.49 -41.56 -7.19
C ALA A 534 -17.50 -40.36 -8.17
N THR A 535 -16.70 -39.34 -7.90
CA THR A 535 -16.57 -38.17 -8.82
C THR A 535 -15.81 -38.54 -10.08
N ILE A 536 -14.81 -39.42 -9.98
CA ILE A 536 -13.98 -39.85 -11.09
C ILE A 536 -14.76 -40.80 -12.00
N GLU A 537 -15.49 -41.77 -11.42
CA GLU A 537 -16.26 -42.78 -12.16
C GLU A 537 -17.36 -42.20 -13.04
N ASN A 538 -17.99 -41.10 -12.59
CA ASN A 538 -19.10 -40.45 -13.27
C ASN A 538 -18.65 -39.30 -14.22
N ALA A 539 -17.35 -39.06 -14.38
CA ALA A 539 -16.85 -38.04 -15.28
C ALA A 539 -16.92 -38.50 -16.74
N ASP A 540 -17.35 -37.57 -17.64
CA ASP A 540 -17.39 -37.81 -19.11
C ASP A 540 -15.96 -37.95 -19.66
N GLN A 541 -15.00 -37.27 -19.05
CA GLN A 541 -13.60 -37.31 -19.42
C GLN A 541 -12.72 -37.29 -18.16
N ILE A 542 -11.65 -38.07 -18.18
CA ILE A 542 -10.62 -38.07 -17.14
C ILE A 542 -9.29 -37.69 -17.78
N LEU A 543 -8.59 -36.73 -17.18
CA LEU A 543 -7.23 -36.33 -17.52
C LEU A 543 -6.30 -36.80 -16.40
N VAL A 544 -5.36 -37.67 -16.75
CA VAL A 544 -4.35 -38.16 -15.80
C VAL A 544 -3.08 -37.36 -15.98
N ILE A 545 -2.71 -36.60 -14.94
CA ILE A 545 -1.54 -35.73 -14.95
C ILE A 545 -0.43 -36.37 -14.11
N ASP A 546 0.72 -36.59 -14.72
CA ASP A 546 1.91 -37.06 -14.04
C ASP A 546 3.16 -36.34 -14.58
N GLY A 547 4.07 -35.92 -13.67
CA GLY A 547 5.27 -35.18 -14.05
C GLY A 547 5.03 -33.94 -14.89
N GLY A 548 3.87 -33.26 -14.74
CA GLY A 548 3.53 -32.05 -15.48
C GLY A 548 3.03 -32.27 -16.90
N THR A 549 2.74 -33.51 -17.30
CA THR A 549 2.21 -33.87 -18.63
C THR A 549 0.90 -34.66 -18.51
N VAL A 550 0.07 -34.64 -19.55
CA VAL A 550 -1.12 -35.50 -19.65
C VAL A 550 -0.67 -36.87 -20.15
N VAL A 551 -0.57 -37.83 -19.23
CA VAL A 551 -0.09 -39.18 -19.56
C VAL A 551 -1.17 -40.12 -20.06
N GLN A 552 -2.43 -39.94 -19.63
CA GLN A 552 -3.59 -40.70 -20.09
C GLN A 552 -4.83 -39.80 -20.15
N LYS A 553 -5.72 -40.08 -21.09
CA LYS A 553 -7.00 -39.38 -21.29
C LYS A 553 -8.07 -40.36 -21.76
N GLY A 554 -9.26 -40.34 -21.20
CA GLY A 554 -10.39 -41.19 -21.59
C GLY A 554 -11.47 -41.24 -20.53
N THR A 555 -12.43 -42.14 -20.65
CA THR A 555 -13.45 -42.44 -19.65
C THR A 555 -12.90 -43.40 -18.59
N HIS A 556 -13.59 -43.51 -17.46
CA HIS A 556 -13.22 -44.47 -16.40
C HIS A 556 -13.04 -45.89 -16.92
N LYS A 557 -13.95 -46.36 -17.74
CA LYS A 557 -13.92 -47.73 -18.33
C LYS A 557 -12.73 -47.96 -19.25
N GLU A 558 -12.44 -46.95 -20.11
CA GLU A 558 -11.32 -47.01 -21.05
C GLU A 558 -9.98 -47.02 -20.33
N LEU A 559 -9.83 -46.18 -19.31
CA LEU A 559 -8.59 -46.05 -18.56
C LEU A 559 -8.33 -47.21 -17.63
N LEU A 560 -9.38 -47.84 -17.08
CA LEU A 560 -9.23 -49.10 -16.32
C LEU A 560 -8.77 -50.27 -17.19
N ALA A 561 -9.14 -50.29 -18.47
CA ALA A 561 -8.69 -51.33 -19.40
C ALA A 561 -7.23 -51.15 -19.86
N GLN A 562 -6.63 -49.98 -19.64
CA GLN A 562 -5.25 -49.64 -20.01
C GLN A 562 -4.32 -49.78 -18.80
N ARG A 563 -3.19 -50.46 -18.95
CA ARG A 563 -2.14 -50.45 -17.92
C ARG A 563 -1.50 -49.07 -17.87
N GLY A 564 -1.43 -48.44 -16.68
CA GLY A 564 -0.81 -47.12 -16.53
C GLY A 564 -1.11 -46.47 -15.18
N THR A 565 -0.69 -45.23 -15.04
CA THR A 565 -0.81 -44.40 -13.82
C THR A 565 -2.23 -44.35 -13.27
N TYR A 566 -3.26 -44.41 -14.15
CA TYR A 566 -4.67 -44.38 -13.73
C TYR A 566 -5.05 -45.63 -12.90
N GLN A 567 -4.68 -46.84 -13.36
CA GLN A 567 -4.98 -48.06 -12.63
C GLN A 567 -4.31 -48.09 -11.24
N GLU A 568 -3.06 -47.63 -11.18
CA GLU A 568 -2.33 -47.56 -9.91
C GLU A 568 -3.00 -46.54 -8.96
N PHE A 569 -3.41 -45.40 -9.50
CA PHE A 569 -4.11 -44.36 -8.73
C PHE A 569 -5.42 -44.87 -8.16
N ILE A 570 -6.25 -45.55 -8.96
CA ILE A 570 -7.53 -46.12 -8.53
C ILE A 570 -7.30 -47.19 -7.45
N LYS A 571 -6.37 -48.12 -7.68
CA LYS A 571 -6.05 -49.17 -6.72
C LYS A 571 -5.65 -48.63 -5.33
N ILE A 572 -4.84 -47.56 -5.32
CA ILE A 572 -4.45 -46.88 -4.06
C ILE A 572 -5.69 -46.25 -3.39
N ARG A 573 -6.59 -45.68 -4.18
CA ARG A 573 -7.81 -45.05 -3.66
C ARG A 573 -8.82 -46.05 -3.11
N GLU A 574 -9.08 -47.15 -3.81
CA GLU A 574 -9.94 -48.24 -3.34
C GLU A 574 -9.42 -48.81 -2.00
N GLN A 575 -8.12 -48.99 -1.89
CA GLN A 575 -7.51 -49.44 -0.63
C GLN A 575 -7.71 -48.43 0.49
N ALA A 576 -7.57 -47.12 0.22
CA ALA A 576 -7.75 -46.06 1.20
C ALA A 576 -9.21 -45.91 1.65
N GLU A 577 -10.17 -46.05 0.74
CA GLU A 577 -11.61 -45.99 1.05
C GLU A 577 -12.08 -47.28 1.73
N GLY A 578 -11.56 -48.46 1.31
CA GLY A 578 -11.83 -49.75 1.96
C GLY A 578 -11.31 -49.83 3.42
N TRP A 579 -10.22 -49.15 3.74
CA TRP A 579 -9.71 -49.02 5.11
C TRP A 579 -10.64 -48.22 6.02
N ARG A 580 -11.35 -47.23 5.49
CA ARG A 580 -12.33 -46.44 6.25
C ARG A 580 -13.59 -47.21 6.62
N ILE A 581 -13.96 -48.24 5.84
CA ILE A 581 -15.15 -49.08 6.10
C ILE A 581 -14.85 -50.18 7.15
N GLN A 582 -13.60 -50.54 7.40
CA GLN A 582 -13.19 -51.56 8.36
C GLN A 582 -12.86 -51.01 9.76
N GLN A 583 -12.88 -49.71 9.99
CA GLN A 583 -12.79 -49.08 11.30
C GLN A 583 -14.17 -48.59 11.77
#